data_16b3e0c95897b17ebdceedb930723bf2
#
_entry.id   16b3e0c95897b17ebdceedb930723bf2
#
_cell.length_a   1.000
_cell.length_b   1.000
_cell.length_c   1.000
_cell.angle_alpha   90.00
_cell.angle_beta   90.00
_cell.angle_gamma   90.00
#
_symmetry.space_group_name_H-M   'P 1'
#
loop_
_entity.id
_entity.type
_entity.pdbx_description
1 polymer ?
#
loop_
_entity_poly.entity_id
_entity_poly.type
_entity_poly.pdbx_seq_one_letter_code
_entity_poly.pdbx_strand_id
1 'polypeptide(L)'
;LADLDKDIIDFGPNFDETEKEPLVLPVRVPNLLINGAEGIAVGMATSIPTHNLGEVIDAVKAYMKNDAITTKQLMKYIKGPDFPTGGIVVNKDDLPEIYETGQGKIKIRGKVEVEDLKGGKKQLVITEIPYTMIGAGIGKFLNDVCNLVETKKTTDIVDISNQSSKEGIRIVLELKKGEKYALQKDASGGYIRSQYAGRGKRKAGNAGIKGDH
;
A
#
# COMPACT_ATOMS: atom_id res chain seq x y z
N LEU A 1 11.64 -4.27 -23.30
CA LEU A 1 11.51 -3.81 -24.70
C LEU A 1 12.61 -4.35 -25.63
N ALA A 2 13.36 -5.36 -25.22
CA ALA A 2 14.44 -5.97 -26.00
C ALA A 2 13.97 -6.65 -27.32
N ASP A 3 12.68 -6.83 -27.46
CA ASP A 3 12.08 -7.50 -28.61
C ASP A 3 11.38 -6.53 -29.57
N LEU A 4 11.52 -5.22 -29.36
CA LEU A 4 10.90 -4.17 -30.18
C LEU A 4 11.35 -4.23 -31.66
N ASP A 5 12.63 -4.56 -31.87
CA ASP A 5 13.27 -4.56 -33.20
C ASP A 5 13.22 -5.93 -33.92
N LYS A 6 12.42 -6.87 -33.43
CA LYS A 6 12.42 -8.27 -33.92
C LYS A 6 11.25 -8.63 -34.83
N ASP A 7 10.58 -7.67 -35.42
CA ASP A 7 9.42 -7.86 -36.32
C ASP A 7 8.31 -8.75 -35.73
N ILE A 8 8.12 -8.72 -34.42
CA ILE A 8 7.10 -9.52 -33.74
C ILE A 8 5.85 -8.74 -33.36
N ILE A 9 5.81 -7.47 -33.71
CA ILE A 9 4.67 -6.57 -33.48
C ILE A 9 4.45 -5.67 -34.70
N ASP A 10 3.22 -5.21 -34.86
CA ASP A 10 2.85 -4.26 -35.90
C ASP A 10 3.15 -2.84 -35.47
N PHE A 11 3.54 -2.01 -36.45
CA PHE A 11 3.77 -0.59 -36.31
C PHE A 11 2.72 0.18 -37.10
N GLY A 12 2.21 1.25 -36.51
CA GLY A 12 1.32 2.23 -37.14
C GLY A 12 1.93 3.62 -37.18
N PRO A 13 1.30 4.57 -37.89
CA PRO A 13 1.74 5.97 -37.81
C PRO A 13 1.52 6.55 -36.42
N ASN A 14 2.40 7.45 -36.00
CA ASN A 14 2.21 8.26 -34.81
C ASN A 14 1.13 9.33 -35.05
N PHE A 15 0.82 10.17 -34.04
CA PHE A 15 -0.27 11.15 -34.10
C PHE A 15 -0.18 12.13 -35.27
N ASP A 16 1.02 12.58 -35.63
CA ASP A 16 1.25 13.53 -36.73
C ASP A 16 1.69 12.85 -38.05
N GLU A 17 1.67 11.53 -38.09
CA GLU A 17 2.01 10.68 -39.26
C GLU A 17 3.46 10.88 -39.77
N THR A 18 4.33 11.47 -38.96
CA THR A 18 5.75 11.73 -39.33
C THR A 18 6.64 10.52 -39.09
N GLU A 19 6.27 9.67 -38.10
CA GLU A 19 7.05 8.50 -37.68
C GLU A 19 6.15 7.28 -37.46
N LYS A 20 6.75 6.12 -37.29
CA LYS A 20 6.03 4.89 -36.92
C LYS A 20 6.21 4.57 -35.45
N GLU A 21 5.13 4.19 -34.81
CA GLU A 21 5.14 3.73 -33.42
C GLU A 21 4.56 2.30 -33.30
N PRO A 22 4.99 1.52 -32.32
CA PRO A 22 4.48 0.18 -32.10
C PRO A 22 3.02 0.24 -31.63
N LEU A 23 2.14 -0.55 -32.23
CA LEU A 23 0.73 -0.63 -31.83
C LEU A 23 0.57 -1.24 -30.44
N VAL A 24 1.48 -2.14 -30.05
CA VAL A 24 1.58 -2.71 -28.72
C VAL A 24 3.05 -2.85 -28.31
N LEU A 25 3.33 -2.74 -27.02
CA LEU A 25 4.69 -2.97 -26.52
C LEU A 25 4.92 -4.46 -26.28
N PRO A 26 5.97 -5.09 -26.87
CA PRO A 26 6.27 -6.49 -26.63
C PRO A 26 6.80 -6.67 -25.19
N VAL A 27 6.08 -7.45 -24.41
CA VAL A 27 6.45 -7.77 -23.03
C VAL A 27 6.47 -9.29 -22.84
N ARG A 28 7.41 -9.80 -22.04
CA ARG A 28 7.56 -11.23 -21.78
C ARG A 28 6.81 -11.71 -20.54
N VAL A 29 6.21 -10.79 -19.81
CA VAL A 29 5.46 -11.04 -18.58
C VAL A 29 4.21 -10.17 -18.55
N PRO A 30 3.15 -10.52 -17.80
CA PRO A 30 1.95 -9.70 -17.65
C PRO A 30 2.25 -8.38 -16.94
N ASN A 31 2.83 -7.42 -17.66
CA ASN A 31 3.35 -6.16 -17.14
C ASN A 31 2.26 -5.34 -16.44
N LEU A 32 1.04 -5.38 -16.94
CA LEU A 32 -0.11 -4.67 -16.36
C LEU A 32 -0.37 -5.09 -14.91
N LEU A 33 -0.25 -6.38 -14.60
CA LEU A 33 -0.43 -6.88 -13.24
C LEU A 33 0.78 -6.61 -12.35
N ILE A 34 1.99 -6.73 -12.91
CA ILE A 34 3.23 -6.60 -12.13
C ILE A 34 3.48 -5.15 -11.73
N ASN A 35 3.40 -4.24 -12.69
CA ASN A 35 3.71 -2.82 -12.48
C ASN A 35 2.47 -1.95 -12.24
N GLY A 36 1.27 -2.50 -12.41
CA GLY A 36 0.06 -1.72 -12.34
C GLY A 36 -0.07 -0.72 -13.50
N ALA A 37 -1.11 0.08 -13.44
CA ALA A 37 -1.32 1.20 -14.37
C ALA A 37 -2.18 2.27 -13.73
N GLU A 38 -1.86 3.52 -13.98
CA GLU A 38 -2.68 4.68 -13.63
C GLU A 38 -2.95 5.50 -14.87
N GLY A 39 -4.18 5.95 -15.03
CA GLY A 39 -4.58 6.77 -16.14
C GLY A 39 -5.84 7.57 -15.85
N ILE A 40 -5.88 8.81 -16.31
CA ILE A 40 -7.03 9.70 -16.17
C ILE A 40 -7.48 10.09 -17.57
N ALA A 41 -8.74 9.80 -17.89
CA ALA A 41 -9.39 10.21 -19.12
C ALA A 41 -10.66 11.00 -18.80
N VAL A 42 -11.27 11.61 -19.82
CA VAL A 42 -12.54 12.30 -19.65
C VAL A 42 -13.63 11.28 -19.29
N GLY A 43 -14.21 11.43 -18.10
CA GLY A 43 -15.29 10.58 -17.62
C GLY A 43 -14.88 9.23 -17.03
N MET A 44 -13.58 8.88 -17.02
CA MET A 44 -13.09 7.65 -16.38
C MET A 44 -11.66 7.76 -15.87
N ALA A 45 -11.35 6.98 -14.84
CA ALA A 45 -10.00 6.82 -14.33
C ALA A 45 -9.68 5.35 -14.12
N THR A 46 -8.41 4.98 -14.35
CA THR A 46 -7.89 3.64 -14.11
C THR A 46 -6.82 3.72 -13.04
N SER A 47 -6.91 2.85 -12.05
CA SER A 47 -5.87 2.68 -11.03
C SER A 47 -5.73 1.19 -10.71
N ILE A 48 -4.81 0.54 -11.41
CA ILE A 48 -4.52 -0.89 -11.26
C ILE A 48 -3.31 -1.02 -10.35
N PRO A 49 -3.43 -1.71 -9.20
CA PRO A 49 -2.31 -1.89 -8.27
C PRO A 49 -1.27 -2.86 -8.81
N THR A 50 -0.06 -2.76 -8.27
CA THR A 50 1.04 -3.71 -8.52
C THR A 50 0.78 -5.05 -7.83
N HIS A 51 1.35 -6.14 -8.38
CA HIS A 51 1.24 -7.50 -7.84
C HIS A 51 2.61 -8.18 -7.79
N ASN A 52 2.71 -9.20 -6.96
CA ASN A 52 3.94 -9.98 -6.81
C ASN A 52 4.25 -10.79 -8.08
N LEU A 53 5.46 -10.64 -8.60
CA LEU A 53 5.90 -11.31 -9.82
C LEU A 53 5.79 -12.84 -9.73
N GLY A 54 6.18 -13.45 -8.62
CA GLY A 54 6.11 -14.90 -8.42
C GLY A 54 4.67 -15.40 -8.44
N GLU A 55 3.77 -14.74 -7.72
CA GLU A 55 2.34 -15.05 -7.70
C GLU A 55 1.70 -14.92 -9.09
N VAL A 56 2.05 -13.88 -9.84
CA VAL A 56 1.55 -13.65 -11.22
C VAL A 56 2.04 -14.76 -12.15
N ILE A 57 3.31 -15.15 -12.08
CA ILE A 57 3.87 -16.24 -12.91
C ILE A 57 3.19 -17.57 -12.58
N ASP A 58 2.93 -17.86 -11.32
CA ASP A 58 2.24 -19.10 -10.94
C ASP A 58 0.77 -19.11 -11.41
N ALA A 59 0.11 -17.97 -11.39
CA ALA A 59 -1.22 -17.82 -11.99
C ALA A 59 -1.22 -18.02 -13.50
N VAL A 60 -0.22 -17.49 -14.22
CA VAL A 60 -0.03 -17.73 -15.66
C VAL A 60 0.15 -19.20 -15.97
N LYS A 61 1.01 -19.92 -15.21
CA LYS A 61 1.20 -21.36 -15.36
C LYS A 61 -0.10 -22.14 -15.13
N ALA A 62 -0.93 -21.70 -14.17
CA ALA A 62 -2.23 -22.33 -13.91
C ALA A 62 -3.20 -22.08 -15.06
N TYR A 63 -3.25 -20.86 -15.60
CA TYR A 63 -4.05 -20.51 -16.76
C TYR A 63 -3.65 -21.29 -18.02
N MET A 64 -2.34 -21.44 -18.27
CA MET A 64 -1.84 -22.23 -19.40
C MET A 64 -2.23 -23.71 -19.34
N LYS A 65 -2.47 -24.26 -18.15
CA LYS A 65 -2.94 -25.65 -17.98
C LYS A 65 -4.44 -25.80 -18.11
N ASN A 66 -5.18 -24.75 -17.83
CA ASN A 66 -6.64 -24.70 -17.88
C ASN A 66 -7.08 -23.27 -18.19
N ASP A 67 -7.42 -22.97 -19.43
CA ASP A 67 -7.88 -21.67 -19.90
C ASP A 67 -9.29 -21.28 -19.40
N ALA A 68 -10.06 -22.28 -18.95
CA ALA A 68 -11.37 -22.07 -18.31
C ALA A 68 -11.28 -21.77 -16.80
N ILE A 69 -10.08 -21.51 -16.27
CA ILE A 69 -9.86 -21.21 -14.85
C ILE A 69 -10.59 -19.89 -14.49
N THR A 70 -11.34 -19.90 -13.39
CA THR A 70 -12.09 -18.75 -12.92
C THR A 70 -11.22 -17.75 -12.13
N THR A 71 -11.65 -16.48 -12.04
CA THR A 71 -11.01 -15.46 -11.20
C THR A 71 -10.78 -15.95 -9.77
N LYS A 72 -11.79 -16.56 -9.17
CA LYS A 72 -11.69 -17.13 -7.82
C LYS A 72 -10.63 -18.23 -7.70
N GLN A 73 -10.41 -19.00 -8.74
CA GLN A 73 -9.36 -20.03 -8.76
C GLN A 73 -7.98 -19.41 -8.97
N LEU A 74 -7.85 -18.37 -9.81
CA LEU A 74 -6.61 -17.60 -9.99
C LEU A 74 -6.17 -16.90 -8.70
N MET A 75 -7.13 -16.45 -7.89
CA MET A 75 -6.84 -15.85 -6.58
C MET A 75 -6.25 -16.80 -5.54
N LYS A 76 -6.17 -18.11 -5.82
CA LYS A 76 -5.36 -19.04 -5.01
C LYS A 76 -3.87 -18.79 -5.20
N TYR A 77 -3.47 -18.24 -6.34
CA TYR A 77 -2.10 -17.89 -6.70
C TYR A 77 -1.82 -16.41 -6.44
N ILE A 78 -2.66 -15.50 -6.96
CA ILE A 78 -2.58 -14.06 -6.71
C ILE A 78 -3.51 -13.73 -5.54
N LYS A 79 -2.92 -13.51 -4.36
CA LYS A 79 -3.68 -13.29 -3.13
C LYS A 79 -4.21 -11.87 -2.99
N GLY A 80 -3.58 -10.92 -3.67
CA GLY A 80 -3.93 -9.52 -3.64
C GLY A 80 -2.83 -8.62 -4.18
N PRO A 81 -3.01 -7.30 -4.09
CA PRO A 81 -1.97 -6.33 -4.44
C PRO A 81 -0.73 -6.49 -3.58
N ASP A 82 0.43 -6.21 -4.19
CA ASP A 82 1.74 -6.17 -3.54
C ASP A 82 2.43 -4.86 -3.91
N PHE A 83 2.57 -3.95 -2.94
CA PHE A 83 3.10 -2.61 -3.17
C PHE A 83 4.57 -2.52 -2.76
N PRO A 84 5.40 -1.74 -3.48
CA PRO A 84 6.81 -1.55 -3.15
C PRO A 84 7.04 -0.99 -1.74
N THR A 85 6.07 -0.26 -1.21
CA THR A 85 6.11 0.32 0.15
C THR A 85 5.55 -0.61 1.22
N GLY A 86 5.10 -1.81 0.83
CA GLY A 86 4.41 -2.74 1.73
C GLY A 86 3.01 -2.25 2.10
N GLY A 87 2.62 -2.52 3.32
CA GLY A 87 1.30 -2.21 3.84
C GLY A 87 0.40 -3.44 3.97
N ILE A 88 -0.72 -3.25 4.65
CA ILE A 88 -1.67 -4.32 4.95
C ILE A 88 -3.01 -3.99 4.31
N VAL A 89 -3.51 -4.85 3.42
CA VAL A 89 -4.86 -4.74 2.87
C VAL A 89 -5.88 -5.08 3.96
N VAL A 90 -6.72 -4.11 4.32
CA VAL A 90 -7.68 -4.24 5.42
C VAL A 90 -8.97 -4.93 4.98
N ASN A 91 -9.41 -4.65 3.76
CA ASN A 91 -10.66 -5.17 3.20
C ASN A 91 -10.41 -6.31 2.21
N LYS A 92 -9.63 -7.30 2.61
CA LYS A 92 -9.29 -8.46 1.77
C LYS A 92 -10.51 -9.25 1.27
N ASP A 93 -11.60 -9.22 2.02
CA ASP A 93 -12.84 -9.94 1.67
C ASP A 93 -13.55 -9.32 0.46
N ASP A 94 -13.28 -8.05 0.14
CA ASP A 94 -13.81 -7.35 -1.03
C ASP A 94 -13.00 -7.66 -2.32
N LEU A 95 -11.77 -8.18 -2.19
CA LEU A 95 -10.88 -8.41 -3.34
C LEU A 95 -11.48 -9.33 -4.42
N PRO A 96 -12.19 -10.44 -4.09
CA PRO A 96 -12.79 -11.28 -5.12
C PRO A 96 -13.77 -10.54 -6.02
N GLU A 97 -14.60 -9.68 -5.45
CA GLU A 97 -15.54 -8.86 -6.21
C GLU A 97 -14.81 -7.79 -7.05
N ILE A 98 -13.78 -7.15 -6.47
CA ILE A 98 -12.96 -6.15 -7.17
C ILE A 98 -12.26 -6.77 -8.39
N TYR A 99 -11.68 -7.97 -8.25
CA TYR A 99 -11.02 -8.64 -9.37
C TYR A 99 -12.00 -9.15 -10.43
N GLU A 100 -13.22 -9.53 -10.04
CA GLU A 100 -14.25 -10.00 -10.98
C GLU A 100 -14.86 -8.85 -11.75
N THR A 101 -15.15 -7.72 -11.10
CA THR A 101 -15.85 -6.57 -11.69
C THR A 101 -14.90 -5.53 -12.26
N GLY A 102 -13.65 -5.51 -11.83
CA GLY A 102 -12.69 -4.44 -12.12
C GLY A 102 -13.01 -3.12 -11.42
N GLN A 103 -13.93 -3.11 -10.45
CA GLN A 103 -14.36 -1.92 -9.73
C GLN A 103 -14.33 -2.13 -8.22
N GLY A 104 -13.89 -1.12 -7.47
CA GLY A 104 -13.91 -1.15 -6.03
C GLY A 104 -12.82 -0.29 -5.40
N LYS A 105 -12.74 -0.33 -4.07
CA LYS A 105 -11.73 0.42 -3.30
C LYS A 105 -10.92 -0.53 -2.45
N ILE A 106 -9.60 -0.50 -2.59
CA ILE A 106 -8.67 -1.26 -1.76
C ILE A 106 -8.20 -0.35 -0.63
N LYS A 107 -8.45 -0.78 0.61
CA LYS A 107 -8.03 -0.05 1.82
C LYS A 107 -6.70 -0.61 2.30
N ILE A 108 -5.69 0.26 2.39
CA ILE A 108 -4.34 -0.12 2.81
C ILE A 108 -4.00 0.59 4.11
N ARG A 109 -3.35 -0.12 5.02
CA ARG A 109 -2.84 0.40 6.28
C ARG A 109 -1.34 0.19 6.36
N GLY A 110 -0.63 1.18 6.94
CA GLY A 110 0.78 1.06 7.25
C GLY A 110 1.05 0.02 8.35
N LYS A 111 2.25 -0.50 8.38
CA LYS A 111 2.75 -1.39 9.43
C LYS A 111 3.49 -0.57 10.48
N VAL A 112 3.13 -0.80 11.75
CA VAL A 112 3.71 -0.10 12.89
C VAL A 112 4.25 -1.13 13.88
N GLU A 113 5.45 -0.91 14.36
CA GLU A 113 6.12 -1.73 15.36
C GLU A 113 6.44 -0.91 16.61
N VAL A 114 6.51 -1.57 17.76
CA VAL A 114 6.93 -0.94 19.01
C VAL A 114 8.37 -1.35 19.29
N GLU A 115 9.24 -0.36 19.44
CA GLU A 115 10.63 -0.58 19.85
C GLU A 115 10.84 -0.10 21.29
N ASP A 116 11.50 -0.93 22.09
CA ASP A 116 11.90 -0.59 23.44
C ASP A 116 13.25 0.13 23.43
N LEU A 117 13.31 1.28 24.07
CA LEU A 117 14.52 2.10 24.22
C LEU A 117 15.11 1.97 25.61
N LYS A 118 16.40 2.33 25.76
CA LYS A 118 17.08 2.38 27.06
C LYS A 118 16.32 3.30 28.04
N GLY A 119 16.25 2.90 29.28
CA GLY A 119 15.60 3.69 30.35
C GLY A 119 14.07 3.55 30.40
N GLY A 120 13.51 2.50 29.80
CA GLY A 120 12.07 2.21 29.83
C GLY A 120 11.23 3.13 28.95
N LYS A 121 11.85 3.82 28.00
CA LYS A 121 11.15 4.57 26.94
C LYS A 121 10.74 3.62 25.84
N LYS A 122 9.70 4.00 25.09
CA LYS A 122 9.23 3.28 23.92
C LYS A 122 9.07 4.23 22.74
N GLN A 123 9.22 3.69 21.56
CA GLN A 123 8.91 4.40 20.31
C GLN A 123 8.06 3.53 19.39
N LEU A 124 7.26 4.18 18.57
CA LEU A 124 6.55 3.54 17.47
C LEU A 124 7.32 3.77 16.20
N VAL A 125 7.52 2.71 15.45
CA VAL A 125 8.23 2.76 14.18
C VAL A 125 7.30 2.31 13.08
N ILE A 126 7.04 3.19 12.13
CA ILE A 126 6.30 2.86 10.92
C ILE A 126 7.32 2.36 9.90
N THR A 127 7.19 1.08 9.54
CA THR A 127 8.12 0.39 8.62
C THR A 127 7.53 0.22 7.23
N GLU A 128 6.20 0.29 7.10
CA GLU A 128 5.50 0.22 5.82
C GLU A 128 4.38 1.26 5.79
N ILE A 129 4.17 1.88 4.64
CA ILE A 129 3.14 2.91 4.42
C ILE A 129 2.28 2.56 3.21
N PRO A 130 1.03 3.03 3.15
CA PRO A 130 0.24 2.98 1.92
C PRO A 130 0.99 3.61 0.75
N TYR A 131 0.92 3.00 -0.42
CA TYR A 131 1.60 3.48 -1.63
C TYR A 131 1.23 4.93 -1.98
N THR A 132 -0.02 5.33 -1.72
CA THR A 132 -0.52 6.69 -1.93
C THR A 132 0.12 7.76 -1.04
N MET A 133 0.87 7.35 0.00
CA MET A 133 1.59 8.27 0.90
C MET A 133 3.01 8.61 0.43
N ILE A 134 3.49 8.04 -0.68
CA ILE A 134 4.82 8.36 -1.21
C ILE A 134 4.91 9.85 -1.59
N GLY A 135 6.08 10.44 -1.38
CA GLY A 135 6.33 11.84 -1.69
C GLY A 135 5.68 12.80 -0.69
N ALA A 136 4.82 13.69 -1.18
CA ALA A 136 4.19 14.74 -0.37
C ALA A 136 3.33 14.20 0.79
N GLY A 137 2.83 12.97 0.68
CA GLY A 137 1.99 12.34 1.71
C GLY A 137 2.73 12.10 3.03
N ILE A 138 4.01 11.73 2.98
CA ILE A 138 4.84 11.58 4.20
C ILE A 138 4.99 12.92 4.92
N GLY A 139 5.33 13.99 4.18
CA GLY A 139 5.47 15.32 4.75
C GLY A 139 4.17 15.82 5.37
N LYS A 140 3.04 15.62 4.70
CA LYS A 140 1.72 15.96 5.25
C LYS A 140 1.44 15.19 6.53
N PHE A 141 1.69 13.89 6.55
CA PHE A 141 1.50 13.05 7.74
C PHE A 141 2.33 13.53 8.93
N LEU A 142 3.62 13.85 8.70
CA LEU A 142 4.49 14.38 9.75
C LEU A 142 3.93 15.68 10.33
N ASN A 143 3.52 16.61 9.46
CA ASN A 143 2.92 17.88 9.88
C ASN A 143 1.61 17.68 10.65
N ASP A 144 0.75 16.76 10.21
CA ASP A 144 -0.52 16.46 10.89
C ASP A 144 -0.27 15.92 12.30
N VAL A 145 0.74 15.05 12.48
CA VAL A 145 1.12 14.54 13.80
C VAL A 145 1.72 15.65 14.67
N CYS A 146 2.62 16.49 14.12
CA CYS A 146 3.15 17.65 14.85
C CYS A 146 2.03 18.56 15.34
N ASN A 147 1.07 18.88 14.48
CA ASN A 147 -0.10 19.69 14.86
C ASN A 147 -0.94 19.06 15.98
N LEU A 148 -1.08 17.72 16.00
CA LEU A 148 -1.76 17.01 17.09
C LEU A 148 -1.02 17.16 18.44
N VAL A 149 0.31 17.15 18.40
CA VAL A 149 1.15 17.36 19.59
C VAL A 149 1.09 18.82 20.07
N GLU A 150 1.28 19.78 19.18
CA GLU A 150 1.24 21.22 19.48
C GLU A 150 -0.11 21.68 20.00
N THR A 151 -1.20 21.21 19.40
CA THR A 151 -2.56 21.51 19.85
C THR A 151 -2.99 20.73 21.08
N LYS A 152 -2.08 19.94 21.69
CA LYS A 152 -2.32 19.10 22.87
C LYS A 152 -3.50 18.14 22.71
N LYS A 153 -3.83 17.75 21.49
CA LYS A 153 -4.84 16.71 21.20
C LYS A 153 -4.32 15.32 21.57
N THR A 154 -3.02 15.13 21.53
CA THR A 154 -2.32 13.99 22.11
C THR A 154 -1.20 14.46 23.03
N THR A 155 -1.02 13.77 24.16
CA THR A 155 0.06 14.02 25.11
C THR A 155 1.05 12.88 25.16
N ASP A 156 0.79 11.83 24.39
CA ASP A 156 1.50 10.57 24.46
C ASP A 156 2.71 10.54 23.52
N ILE A 157 2.69 11.37 22.48
CA ILE A 157 3.78 11.53 21.51
C ILE A 157 4.59 12.75 21.91
N VAL A 158 5.91 12.59 22.00
CA VAL A 158 6.86 13.66 22.32
C VAL A 158 7.43 14.27 21.06
N ASP A 159 7.77 13.42 20.09
CA ASP A 159 8.41 13.84 18.85
C ASP A 159 8.09 12.87 17.72
N ILE A 160 8.21 13.34 16.48
CA ILE A 160 8.12 12.54 15.27
C ILE A 160 9.24 12.90 14.32
N SER A 161 9.91 11.88 13.78
CA SER A 161 11.01 12.07 12.83
C SER A 161 10.94 11.07 11.67
N ASN A 162 11.39 11.50 10.49
CA ASN A 162 11.56 10.64 9.33
C ASN A 162 13.02 10.20 9.24
N GLN A 163 13.26 8.94 9.50
CA GLN A 163 14.56 8.27 9.43
C GLN A 163 14.67 7.32 8.23
N SER A 164 13.77 7.45 7.26
CA SER A 164 13.78 6.61 6.05
C SER A 164 15.08 6.79 5.27
N SER A 165 15.58 5.69 4.72
CA SER A 165 16.84 5.63 3.99
C SER A 165 16.71 4.74 2.75
N LYS A 166 17.81 4.43 2.10
CA LYS A 166 17.87 3.43 1.01
C LYS A 166 17.48 2.02 1.47
N GLU A 167 17.56 1.75 2.76
CA GLU A 167 17.21 0.45 3.35
C GLU A 167 15.70 0.28 3.54
N GLY A 168 14.93 1.37 3.52
CA GLY A 168 13.48 1.33 3.62
C GLY A 168 12.87 2.52 4.37
N ILE A 169 11.58 2.40 4.58
CA ILE A 169 10.78 3.39 5.30
C ILE A 169 10.97 3.20 6.80
N ARG A 170 11.29 4.30 7.48
CA ARG A 170 11.41 4.35 8.93
C ARG A 170 10.93 5.72 9.43
N ILE A 171 9.69 5.79 9.90
CA ILE A 171 9.13 6.97 10.54
C ILE A 171 8.97 6.64 12.03
N VAL A 172 9.61 7.43 12.88
CA VAL A 172 9.69 7.17 14.31
C VAL A 172 8.86 8.20 15.08
N LEU A 173 8.00 7.69 15.97
CA LEU A 173 7.25 8.50 16.91
C LEU A 173 7.75 8.17 18.33
N GLU A 174 8.39 9.14 18.98
CA GLU A 174 8.84 8.98 20.36
C GLU A 174 7.67 9.13 21.33
N LEU A 175 7.54 8.17 22.25
CA LEU A 175 6.46 8.14 23.21
C LEU A 175 6.92 8.67 24.57
N LYS A 176 6.00 9.27 25.31
CA LYS A 176 6.22 9.72 26.67
C LYS A 176 6.57 8.54 27.59
N LYS A 177 7.52 8.71 28.48
CA LYS A 177 7.94 7.68 29.44
C LYS A 177 6.78 7.27 30.34
N GLY A 178 6.60 5.96 30.53
CA GLY A 178 5.61 5.39 31.44
C GLY A 178 4.30 4.97 30.81
N GLU A 179 4.07 5.29 29.54
CA GLU A 179 2.90 4.81 28.80
C GLU A 179 3.08 3.34 28.39
N LYS A 180 2.08 2.51 28.69
CA LYS A 180 2.05 1.11 28.26
C LYS A 180 1.28 1.01 26.96
N TYR A 181 1.99 0.86 25.87
CA TYR A 181 1.41 0.57 24.56
C TYR A 181 1.50 -0.92 24.28
N ALA A 182 0.39 -1.51 23.92
CA ALA A 182 0.34 -2.87 23.38
C ALA A 182 -0.22 -2.81 21.97
N LEU A 183 0.49 -3.43 21.02
CA LEU A 183 -0.06 -3.72 19.71
C LEU A 183 -1.09 -4.84 19.88
N GLN A 184 -2.36 -4.49 19.90
CA GLN A 184 -3.42 -5.48 19.92
C GLN A 184 -3.67 -5.92 18.48
N LYS A 185 -3.31 -7.16 18.15
CA LYS A 185 -3.73 -7.82 16.91
C LYS A 185 -5.24 -8.09 17.02
N ASP A 186 -6.03 -7.29 16.33
CA ASP A 186 -7.39 -7.69 16.00
C ASP A 186 -7.41 -8.50 14.69
N ALA A 187 -8.58 -9.03 14.31
CA ALA A 187 -8.77 -9.80 13.08
C ALA A 187 -8.43 -9.00 11.78
N SER A 188 -8.23 -7.68 11.89
CA SER A 188 -7.85 -6.77 10.79
C SER A 188 -6.39 -6.28 10.87
N GLY A 189 -5.57 -6.84 11.80
CA GLY A 189 -4.14 -6.54 11.97
C GLY A 189 -3.86 -5.21 12.67
N GLY A 190 -3.31 -5.25 13.86
CA GLY A 190 -2.63 -4.22 14.63
C GLY A 190 -3.25 -2.82 14.75
N TYR A 191 -3.97 -2.56 15.84
CA TYR A 191 -4.22 -1.20 16.33
C TYR A 191 -3.26 -0.86 17.47
N ILE A 192 -2.79 0.39 17.48
CA ILE A 192 -2.14 0.94 18.67
C ILE A 192 -3.27 1.34 19.62
N ARG A 193 -3.46 0.60 20.67
CA ARG A 193 -4.37 0.94 21.74
C ARG A 193 -3.55 1.24 22.99
N SER A 194 -3.64 2.47 23.52
CA SER A 194 -3.12 2.73 24.87
C SER A 194 -3.97 1.94 25.86
N GLN A 195 -3.37 1.02 26.61
CA GLN A 195 -4.02 0.41 27.76
C GLN A 195 -3.90 1.37 28.95
N TYR A 196 -4.77 2.38 28.97
CA TYR A 196 -5.02 3.12 30.17
C TYR A 196 -6.15 2.46 30.95
N ALA A 197 -5.85 1.57 31.87
CA ALA A 197 -6.76 1.14 32.91
C ALA A 197 -6.72 2.15 34.06
N GLY A 198 -7.40 3.26 33.91
CA GLY A 198 -7.54 4.29 34.93
C GLY A 198 -8.76 5.16 34.65
N ARG A 199 -9.87 4.85 35.36
CA ARG A 199 -11.08 5.68 35.60
C ARG A 199 -11.23 6.94 34.74
N GLY A 200 -12.09 6.86 33.70
CA GLY A 200 -12.61 8.01 33.01
C GLY A 200 -13.01 7.66 31.58
N LYS A 201 -14.33 7.67 31.32
CA LYS A 201 -14.88 7.50 29.97
C LYS A 201 -14.31 8.59 29.05
N ARG A 202 -13.31 8.25 28.22
CA ARG A 202 -12.95 9.02 27.03
C ARG A 202 -13.16 8.14 25.81
N LYS A 203 -13.95 8.68 24.86
CA LYS A 203 -14.14 8.08 23.55
C LYS A 203 -12.77 7.86 22.91
N ALA A 204 -12.48 6.63 22.52
CA ALA A 204 -11.30 6.29 21.75
C ALA A 204 -11.33 7.06 20.42
N GLY A 205 -10.40 7.99 20.25
CA GLY A 205 -10.13 8.60 18.96
C GLY A 205 -9.46 7.56 18.07
N ASN A 206 -10.11 7.21 16.99
CA ASN A 206 -9.53 6.40 15.92
C ASN A 206 -8.41 7.21 15.24
N ALA A 207 -7.17 6.97 15.62
CA ALA A 207 -6.02 7.36 14.81
C ALA A 207 -5.80 6.28 13.74
N GLY A 208 -6.80 6.06 12.89
CA GLY A 208 -6.64 5.32 11.65
C GLY A 208 -6.08 6.27 10.61
N ILE A 209 -4.93 5.95 10.04
CA ILE A 209 -4.45 6.58 8.81
C ILE A 209 -5.39 6.10 7.71
N LYS A 210 -6.46 6.84 7.50
CA LYS A 210 -7.34 6.65 6.35
C LYS A 210 -6.73 7.44 5.20
N GLY A 211 -6.20 6.74 4.23
CA GLY A 211 -6.11 7.27 2.88
C GLY A 211 -7.49 7.08 2.26
N ASP A 212 -8.34 8.11 2.32
CA ASP A 212 -9.57 8.15 1.55
C ASP A 212 -9.23 8.64 0.14
N HIS A 213 -9.43 7.77 -0.82
CA HIS A 213 -9.80 8.14 -2.20
C HIS A 213 -10.71 7.08 -2.76
#